data_a0cef050d72975d007d57e8b76b62373
#
_entry.id   a0cef050d72975d007d57e8b76b62373
#
_cell.length_a   1.000
_cell.length_b   1.000
_cell.length_c   1.000
_cell.angle_alpha   90.00
_cell.angle_beta   90.00
_cell.angle_gamma   90.00
#
_symmetry.space_group_name_H-M   'P 1'
#
loop_
_entity.id
_entity.type
_entity.pdbx_description
1 polymer ?
#
loop_
_entity_poly.entity_id
_entity_poly.type
_entity_poly.pdbx_seq_one_letter_code
_entity_poly.pdbx_strand_id
1 'polypeptide(L)'
;MKNYLLIFCFLLVGSVAVAQQKALYSQYMTNYFLLNPAVAGVEKDWNIKAGYRNQWTGFDGAPQTFYLSAETALFKRSIGRRAKPYHGAGGYIYKDQTGPISQTGLLLSYAYHVPINKSIYLSSGVFAGVQQYKFDENKIHLADGSNERDPVTQQGSINAFMPDLSVGTYLHSEEFFVGASLFQALGNKINKNKEIEDPARLSRHLFVSGGYHFDVNREITVTPSVLLKYVSPAPIQADINVRGEYHFTKRRKTVYDDMVWAGISYRTQDAVVGLIGVQFKEQYRLSYTYDITVSPMRHHSAGSHEIVLGFRMP
;
A
#
# COMPACT_ATOMS: atom_id res chain seq x y z
N MET A 1 -23.41 -13.70 -39.69
CA MET A 1 -22.72 -14.15 -38.46
C MET A 1 -21.42 -13.40 -38.17
N LYS A 2 -20.54 -13.07 -39.15
CA LYS A 2 -19.30 -12.30 -38.91
C LYS A 2 -19.52 -10.91 -38.32
N ASN A 3 -20.59 -10.22 -38.69
CA ASN A 3 -20.86 -8.85 -38.24
C ASN A 3 -21.38 -8.77 -36.81
N TYR A 4 -22.01 -9.82 -36.29
CA TYR A 4 -22.47 -9.86 -34.88
C TYR A 4 -21.31 -10.11 -33.90
N LEU A 5 -20.26 -10.82 -34.36
CA LEU A 5 -19.05 -11.02 -33.56
C LEU A 5 -18.26 -9.71 -33.38
N LEU A 6 -18.22 -8.86 -34.41
CA LEU A 6 -17.60 -7.52 -34.35
C LEU A 6 -18.38 -6.57 -33.45
N ILE A 7 -19.70 -6.61 -33.47
CA ILE A 7 -20.56 -5.79 -32.59
C ILE A 7 -20.43 -6.27 -31.13
N PHE A 8 -20.32 -7.57 -30.87
CA PHE A 8 -20.09 -8.12 -29.55
C PHE A 8 -18.71 -7.76 -29.00
N CYS A 9 -17.66 -7.73 -29.83
CA CYS A 9 -16.34 -7.25 -29.44
C CYS A 9 -16.32 -5.73 -29.17
N PHE A 10 -17.13 -4.94 -29.86
CA PHE A 10 -17.22 -3.48 -29.66
C PHE A 10 -18.00 -3.11 -28.40
N LEU A 11 -18.94 -3.93 -27.96
CA LEU A 11 -19.68 -3.77 -26.70
C LEU A 11 -18.86 -4.10 -25.45
N LEU A 12 -17.72 -4.79 -25.59
CA LEU A 12 -16.79 -5.08 -24.50
C LEU A 12 -15.77 -3.96 -24.20
N VAL A 13 -15.78 -2.87 -24.99
CA VAL A 13 -14.83 -1.74 -24.83
C VAL A 13 -15.41 -0.59 -23.98
N GLY A 14 -16.60 -0.74 -23.44
CA GLY A 14 -17.32 0.34 -22.76
C GLY A 14 -17.47 0.16 -21.27
N SER A 15 -16.50 0.58 -20.48
CA SER A 15 -16.68 1.35 -19.25
C SER A 15 -15.34 1.48 -18.53
N VAL A 16 -14.68 2.58 -18.73
CA VAL A 16 -13.63 3.04 -17.81
C VAL A 16 -14.36 3.55 -16.57
N ALA A 17 -14.83 2.62 -15.74
CA ALA A 17 -15.26 2.97 -14.40
C ALA A 17 -14.00 3.38 -13.64
N VAL A 18 -13.84 4.67 -13.35
CA VAL A 18 -12.79 5.18 -12.46
C VAL A 18 -13.13 4.68 -11.07
N ALA A 19 -12.67 3.48 -10.73
CA ALA A 19 -12.78 2.98 -9.38
C ALA A 19 -11.88 3.83 -8.49
N GLN A 20 -12.43 4.36 -7.39
CA GLN A 20 -11.66 5.07 -6.38
C GLN A 20 -10.60 4.12 -5.81
N GLN A 21 -9.34 4.36 -6.17
CA GLN A 21 -8.24 3.53 -5.71
C GLN A 21 -7.72 4.07 -4.38
N LYS A 22 -7.33 3.16 -3.48
CA LYS A 22 -6.53 3.50 -2.31
C LYS A 22 -5.15 3.95 -2.79
N ALA A 23 -4.49 4.85 -2.03
CA ALA A 23 -3.14 5.29 -2.32
C ALA A 23 -2.20 4.11 -2.65
N LEU A 24 -1.44 4.25 -3.73
CA LEU A 24 -0.46 3.27 -4.17
C LEU A 24 0.91 3.60 -3.56
N TYR A 25 1.59 2.60 -3.03
CA TYR A 25 2.94 2.70 -2.51
C TYR A 25 3.86 1.85 -3.38
N SER A 26 4.91 2.43 -3.96
CA SER A 26 5.90 1.66 -4.75
C SER A 26 6.89 0.95 -3.85
N GLN A 27 7.10 1.47 -2.63
CA GLN A 27 8.00 0.88 -1.64
C GLN A 27 7.32 -0.06 -0.64
N TYR A 28 6.13 -0.60 -0.95
CA TYR A 28 5.44 -1.51 -0.02
C TYR A 28 6.28 -2.73 0.39
N MET A 29 7.25 -3.15 -0.43
CA MET A 29 8.21 -4.22 -0.12
C MET A 29 9.05 -3.93 1.14
N THR A 30 9.21 -2.66 1.49
CA THR A 30 9.92 -2.21 2.70
C THR A 30 8.96 -1.93 3.86
N ASN A 31 7.63 -1.93 3.60
CA ASN A 31 6.60 -1.62 4.59
C ASN A 31 5.28 -2.36 4.31
N TYR A 32 5.28 -3.69 4.41
CA TYR A 32 4.06 -4.50 4.26
C TYR A 32 2.97 -4.18 5.29
N PHE A 33 3.32 -3.54 6.41
CA PHE A 33 2.37 -3.11 7.42
C PHE A 33 1.28 -2.19 6.85
N LEU A 34 1.60 -1.32 5.88
CA LEU A 34 0.62 -0.45 5.21
C LEU A 34 -0.44 -1.24 4.41
N LEU A 35 -0.13 -2.48 4.03
CA LEU A 35 -0.99 -3.34 3.20
C LEU A 35 -1.64 -4.49 3.99
N ASN A 36 -1.18 -4.78 5.23
CA ASN A 36 -1.71 -5.89 5.99
C ASN A 36 -1.54 -5.65 7.50
N PRO A 37 -2.64 -5.54 8.27
CA PRO A 37 -2.57 -5.32 9.72
C PRO A 37 -1.90 -6.48 10.48
N ALA A 38 -1.91 -7.70 9.93
CA ALA A 38 -1.29 -8.87 10.55
C ALA A 38 0.25 -8.83 10.54
N VAL A 39 0.86 -7.87 9.85
CA VAL A 39 2.31 -7.63 9.84
C VAL A 39 2.79 -6.91 11.10
N ALA A 40 1.90 -6.21 11.82
CA ALA A 40 2.28 -5.45 13.00
C ALA A 40 3.09 -6.30 14.00
N GLY A 41 4.32 -5.88 14.31
CA GLY A 41 5.19 -6.56 15.26
C GLY A 41 5.97 -7.76 14.72
N VAL A 42 5.94 -8.06 13.42
CA VAL A 42 6.76 -9.13 12.81
C VAL A 42 8.25 -8.85 12.98
N GLU A 43 8.69 -7.62 12.79
CA GLU A 43 10.09 -7.22 13.00
C GLU A 43 10.47 -7.10 14.49
N LYS A 44 9.54 -7.29 15.42
CA LYS A 44 9.70 -7.29 16.89
C LYS A 44 10.09 -5.98 17.54
N ASP A 45 10.86 -5.11 16.90
CA ASP A 45 11.27 -3.82 17.40
C ASP A 45 10.28 -2.71 17.01
N TRP A 46 10.47 -1.52 17.58
CA TRP A 46 9.77 -0.36 17.08
C TRP A 46 10.27 -0.03 15.68
N ASN A 47 9.37 -0.07 14.71
CA ASN A 47 9.61 0.36 13.34
C ASN A 47 8.75 1.57 13.06
N ILE A 48 9.40 2.71 12.86
CA ILE A 48 8.75 3.97 12.50
C ILE A 48 9.17 4.30 11.07
N LYS A 49 8.21 4.54 10.19
CA LYS A 49 8.47 4.87 8.78
C LYS A 49 7.63 6.04 8.34
N ALA A 50 8.27 7.03 7.72
CA ALA A 50 7.61 8.16 7.07
C ALA A 50 7.88 8.09 5.57
N GLY A 51 6.84 8.22 4.75
CA GLY A 51 6.96 8.18 3.30
C GLY A 51 6.24 9.33 2.64
N TYR A 52 6.83 9.82 1.56
CA TYR A 52 6.23 10.81 0.66
C TYR A 52 6.33 10.30 -0.77
N ARG A 53 5.20 10.29 -1.46
CA ARG A 53 5.10 9.90 -2.87
C ARG A 53 4.47 11.01 -3.68
N ASN A 54 5.09 11.35 -4.79
CA ASN A 54 4.54 12.22 -5.83
C ASN A 54 4.41 11.39 -7.10
N GLN A 55 3.17 11.07 -7.47
CA GLN A 55 2.87 10.21 -8.62
C GLN A 55 2.60 11.08 -9.84
N TRP A 56 3.05 10.63 -11.04
CA TRP A 56 2.86 11.33 -12.32
C TRP A 56 3.31 12.79 -12.29
N THR A 57 4.55 13.02 -11.89
CA THR A 57 5.14 14.35 -11.77
C THR A 57 5.00 15.13 -13.09
N GLY A 58 4.64 16.41 -12.99
CA GLY A 58 4.42 17.30 -14.14
C GLY A 58 2.94 17.38 -14.59
N PHE A 59 2.04 16.61 -13.98
CA PHE A 59 0.61 16.64 -14.24
C PHE A 59 -0.10 17.46 -13.14
N ASP A 60 -0.95 18.42 -13.55
CA ASP A 60 -1.72 19.22 -12.59
C ASP A 60 -2.72 18.35 -11.82
N GLY A 61 -2.75 18.50 -10.49
CA GLY A 61 -3.57 17.66 -9.64
C GLY A 61 -3.06 16.23 -9.46
N ALA A 62 -1.81 15.95 -9.85
CA ALA A 62 -1.17 14.64 -9.69
C ALA A 62 -1.26 14.12 -8.24
N PRO A 63 -1.41 12.80 -8.05
CA PRO A 63 -1.55 12.22 -6.72
C PRO A 63 -0.31 12.46 -5.85
N GLN A 64 -0.54 12.95 -4.64
CA GLN A 64 0.48 13.12 -3.61
C GLN A 64 0.05 12.38 -2.35
N THR A 65 0.89 11.47 -1.92
CA THR A 65 0.62 10.66 -0.74
C THR A 65 1.70 10.89 0.31
N PHE A 66 1.29 11.15 1.52
CA PHE A 66 2.15 11.16 2.71
C PHE A 66 1.65 10.11 3.70
N TYR A 67 2.56 9.42 4.37
CA TYR A 67 2.22 8.55 5.49
C TYR A 67 3.28 8.58 6.59
N LEU A 68 2.84 8.29 7.81
CA LEU A 68 3.67 7.99 8.97
C LEU A 68 3.11 6.72 9.61
N SER A 69 3.92 5.69 9.74
CA SER A 69 3.56 4.41 10.37
C SER A 69 4.50 4.09 11.53
N ALA A 70 3.96 3.43 12.55
CA ALA A 70 4.73 2.89 13.66
C ALA A 70 4.15 1.54 14.06
N GLU A 71 5.02 0.55 14.29
CA GLU A 71 4.62 -0.78 14.73
C GLU A 71 5.66 -1.41 15.64
N THR A 72 5.24 -2.34 16.48
CA THR A 72 6.14 -3.09 17.38
C THR A 72 5.47 -4.37 17.88
N ALA A 73 6.28 -5.34 18.33
CA ALA A 73 5.78 -6.46 19.10
C ALA A 73 5.57 -6.04 20.56
N LEU A 74 4.40 -6.38 21.10
CA LEU A 74 4.08 -6.21 22.51
C LEU A 74 4.60 -7.41 23.32
N PHE A 75 5.08 -7.16 24.55
CA PHE A 75 5.48 -8.19 25.50
C PHE A 75 6.56 -9.17 24.98
N LYS A 76 7.68 -8.66 24.54
CA LYS A 76 8.84 -9.38 23.95
C LYS A 76 9.48 -10.46 24.88
N ARG A 77 8.74 -11.17 25.70
CA ARG A 77 9.28 -12.22 26.56
C ARG A 77 9.51 -13.54 25.81
N SER A 78 10.64 -13.65 25.15
CA SER A 78 11.17 -14.96 24.72
C SER A 78 12.24 -15.43 25.72
N ILE A 79 11.83 -16.01 26.82
CA ILE A 79 12.71 -16.78 27.71
C ILE A 79 12.37 -18.24 27.45
N GLY A 80 13.18 -18.91 26.62
CA GLY A 80 13.07 -20.36 26.39
C GLY A 80 13.17 -20.80 24.93
N ARG A 81 13.46 -22.10 24.74
CA ARG A 81 13.68 -22.76 23.43
C ARG A 81 12.40 -23.01 22.60
N ARG A 82 11.22 -22.64 23.08
CA ARG A 82 9.94 -22.88 22.37
C ARG A 82 9.40 -21.57 21.81
N ALA A 83 8.99 -21.62 20.54
CA ALA A 83 8.22 -20.55 19.93
C ALA A 83 6.92 -20.35 20.74
N LYS A 84 6.62 -19.09 21.09
CA LYS A 84 5.41 -18.74 21.85
C LYS A 84 4.58 -17.76 21.06
N PRO A 85 3.26 -17.77 21.23
CA PRO A 85 2.41 -16.71 20.70
C PRO A 85 2.84 -15.35 21.25
N TYR A 86 2.71 -14.32 20.43
CA TYR A 86 2.97 -12.93 20.83
C TYR A 86 1.99 -11.98 20.15
N HIS A 87 1.97 -10.75 20.61
CA HIS A 87 1.07 -9.71 20.13
C HIS A 87 1.85 -8.62 19.42
N GLY A 88 1.28 -8.07 18.39
CA GLY A 88 1.77 -6.89 17.69
C GLY A 88 0.78 -5.74 17.81
N ALA A 89 1.29 -4.52 17.86
CA ALA A 89 0.48 -3.32 17.79
C ALA A 89 1.16 -2.28 16.92
N GLY A 90 0.38 -1.40 16.36
CA GLY A 90 0.88 -0.33 15.53
C GLY A 90 -0.23 0.63 15.11
N GLY A 91 0.10 1.50 14.19
CA GLY A 91 -0.84 2.39 13.56
C GLY A 91 -0.18 3.20 12.49
N TYR A 92 -0.98 3.81 11.65
CA TYR A 92 -0.49 4.76 10.67
C TYR A 92 -1.51 5.87 10.42
N ILE A 93 -0.97 7.04 10.12
CA ILE A 93 -1.70 8.17 9.56
C ILE A 93 -1.28 8.35 8.12
N TYR A 94 -2.22 8.68 7.25
CA TYR A 94 -1.92 9.01 5.87
C TYR A 94 -2.77 10.17 5.39
N LYS A 95 -2.24 10.88 4.41
CA LYS A 95 -2.96 11.84 3.59
C LYS A 95 -2.65 11.57 2.13
N ASP A 96 -3.70 11.37 1.35
CA ASP A 96 -3.64 11.20 -0.09
C ASP A 96 -4.48 12.29 -0.76
N GLN A 97 -3.89 12.97 -1.72
CA GLN A 97 -4.56 14.04 -2.45
C GLN A 97 -4.42 13.82 -3.95
N THR A 98 -5.54 13.76 -4.65
CA THR A 98 -5.61 13.59 -6.10
C THR A 98 -6.60 14.58 -6.67
N GLY A 99 -6.09 15.64 -7.30
CA GLY A 99 -6.91 16.73 -7.80
C GLY A 99 -7.81 17.34 -6.71
N PRO A 100 -9.16 17.33 -6.89
CA PRO A 100 -10.12 17.86 -5.93
C PRO A 100 -10.38 16.93 -4.74
N ILE A 101 -9.93 15.66 -4.82
CA ILE A 101 -10.19 14.65 -3.80
C ILE A 101 -9.02 14.60 -2.81
N SER A 102 -9.33 14.61 -1.52
CA SER A 102 -8.36 14.35 -0.45
C SER A 102 -8.91 13.31 0.52
N GLN A 103 -8.08 12.33 0.85
CA GLN A 103 -8.36 11.32 1.85
C GLN A 103 -7.31 11.41 2.96
N THR A 104 -7.76 11.51 4.20
CA THR A 104 -6.88 11.48 5.37
C THR A 104 -7.40 10.41 6.32
N GLY A 105 -6.53 9.54 6.80
CA GLY A 105 -6.94 8.45 7.69
C GLY A 105 -5.96 8.26 8.83
N LEU A 106 -6.50 7.83 9.98
CA LEU A 106 -5.77 7.34 11.13
C LEU A 106 -6.30 5.95 11.46
N LEU A 107 -5.41 4.95 11.40
CA LEU A 107 -5.73 3.57 11.71
C LEU A 107 -4.78 3.02 12.77
N LEU A 108 -5.36 2.34 13.75
CA LEU A 108 -4.62 1.60 14.76
C LEU A 108 -4.71 0.11 14.45
N SER A 109 -3.63 -0.62 14.69
CA SER A 109 -3.52 -2.05 14.43
C SER A 109 -3.31 -2.84 15.70
N TYR A 110 -3.92 -4.02 15.71
CA TYR A 110 -3.60 -5.10 16.62
C TYR A 110 -3.43 -6.40 15.82
N ALA A 111 -2.37 -7.15 16.12
CA ALA A 111 -2.10 -8.44 15.52
C ALA A 111 -1.79 -9.51 16.58
N TYR A 112 -2.19 -10.74 16.30
CA TYR A 112 -1.90 -11.91 17.12
C TYR A 112 -1.14 -12.94 16.29
N HIS A 113 0.04 -13.35 16.76
CA HIS A 113 0.98 -14.23 16.09
C HIS A 113 1.02 -15.57 16.81
N VAL A 114 0.62 -16.64 16.12
CA VAL A 114 0.57 -18.00 16.64
C VAL A 114 1.66 -18.82 15.96
N PRO A 115 2.61 -19.44 16.70
CA PRO A 115 3.59 -20.32 16.10
C PRO A 115 2.91 -21.62 15.65
N ILE A 116 3.06 -21.97 14.37
CA ILE A 116 2.69 -23.29 13.84
C ILE A 116 3.79 -24.31 14.20
N ASN A 117 5.04 -23.85 14.09
CA ASN A 117 6.21 -24.61 14.49
C ASN A 117 7.31 -23.66 15.04
N LYS A 118 8.57 -24.13 15.13
CA LYS A 118 9.67 -23.33 15.71
C LYS A 118 10.03 -22.08 14.90
N SER A 119 9.74 -22.06 13.59
CA SER A 119 10.17 -21.02 12.65
C SER A 119 9.01 -20.37 11.88
N ILE A 120 7.83 -20.99 11.85
CA ILE A 120 6.68 -20.49 11.07
C ILE A 120 5.61 -19.96 12.02
N TYR A 121 5.13 -18.75 11.74
CA TYR A 121 4.05 -18.09 12.44
C TYR A 121 2.88 -17.82 11.51
N LEU A 122 1.67 -18.05 12.01
CA LEU A 122 0.42 -17.56 11.43
C LEU A 122 -0.04 -16.36 12.24
N SER A 123 -0.26 -15.25 11.58
CA SER A 123 -0.68 -14.01 12.19
C SER A 123 -2.05 -13.60 11.67
N SER A 124 -2.87 -13.06 12.55
CA SER A 124 -4.14 -12.42 12.19
C SER A 124 -4.16 -11.02 12.77
N GLY A 125 -4.66 -10.05 12.02
CA GLY A 125 -4.64 -8.66 12.47
C GLY A 125 -5.84 -7.88 11.98
N VAL A 126 -6.07 -6.75 12.64
CA VAL A 126 -7.14 -5.81 12.35
C VAL A 126 -6.59 -4.38 12.38
N PHE A 127 -6.99 -3.55 11.42
CA PHE A 127 -6.95 -2.10 11.52
C PHE A 127 -8.34 -1.60 11.89
N ALA A 128 -8.40 -0.69 12.84
CA ALA A 128 -9.59 0.06 13.17
C ALA A 128 -9.25 1.55 13.29
N GLY A 129 -10.08 2.41 12.76
CA GLY A 129 -9.82 3.83 12.79
C GLY A 129 -10.88 4.67 12.13
N VAL A 130 -10.46 5.85 11.70
CA VAL A 130 -11.33 6.83 11.05
C VAL A 130 -10.66 7.35 9.78
N GLN A 131 -11.48 7.62 8.79
CA GLN A 131 -11.09 8.21 7.52
C GLN A 131 -11.96 9.41 7.22
N GLN A 132 -11.32 10.50 6.80
CA GLN A 132 -11.97 11.68 6.24
C GLN A 132 -11.84 11.64 4.72
N TYR A 133 -12.95 11.78 4.05
CA TYR A 133 -13.03 12.00 2.60
C TYR A 133 -13.47 13.43 2.35
N LYS A 134 -12.66 14.19 1.61
CA LYS A 134 -12.96 15.57 1.24
C LYS A 134 -12.94 15.68 -0.28
N PHE A 135 -13.99 16.27 -0.81
CA PHE A 135 -14.09 16.71 -2.21
C PHE A 135 -14.23 18.24 -2.22
N ASP A 136 -13.34 18.93 -2.93
CA ASP A 136 -13.28 20.38 -3.00
C ASP A 136 -13.66 20.84 -4.42
N GLU A 137 -14.89 21.31 -4.57
CA GLU A 137 -15.41 21.77 -5.85
C GLU A 137 -14.64 22.96 -6.46
N ASN A 138 -14.04 23.82 -5.60
CA ASN A 138 -13.28 25.00 -6.07
C ASN A 138 -12.01 24.62 -6.86
N LYS A 139 -11.59 23.35 -6.81
CA LYS A 139 -10.44 22.83 -7.56
C LYS A 139 -10.82 22.21 -8.90
N ILE A 140 -12.10 22.29 -9.29
CA ILE A 140 -12.55 21.79 -10.58
C ILE A 140 -12.48 22.93 -11.59
N HIS A 141 -11.82 22.66 -12.70
CA HIS A 141 -11.78 23.54 -13.87
C HIS A 141 -12.47 22.82 -15.03
N LEU A 142 -13.67 23.30 -15.39
CA LEU A 142 -14.40 22.80 -16.55
C LEU A 142 -13.84 23.39 -17.82
N ALA A 143 -13.77 22.60 -18.90
CA ALA A 143 -13.19 22.99 -20.17
C ALA A 143 -13.95 24.15 -20.86
N ASP A 144 -15.23 24.35 -20.54
CA ASP A 144 -16.09 25.38 -21.06
C ASP A 144 -16.09 26.68 -20.23
N GLY A 145 -15.35 26.72 -19.13
CA GLY A 145 -15.26 27.86 -18.22
C GLY A 145 -16.54 28.17 -17.44
N SER A 146 -17.60 27.36 -17.56
CA SER A 146 -18.88 27.58 -16.90
C SER A 146 -19.11 26.59 -15.78
N ASN A 147 -18.80 26.99 -14.54
CA ASN A 147 -19.08 26.16 -13.34
C ASN A 147 -20.57 26.10 -12.96
N GLU A 148 -21.42 26.90 -13.65
CA GLU A 148 -22.80 27.13 -13.20
C GLU A 148 -23.80 26.05 -13.59
N ARG A 149 -23.48 25.12 -14.49
CA ARG A 149 -24.44 24.13 -15.04
C ARG A 149 -24.11 22.67 -14.79
N ASP A 150 -22.94 22.35 -14.19
CA ASP A 150 -22.58 20.97 -13.96
C ASP A 150 -23.22 20.45 -12.65
N PRO A 151 -24.02 19.36 -12.69
CA PRO A 151 -24.64 18.78 -11.48
C PRO A 151 -23.61 18.37 -10.42
N VAL A 152 -22.36 18.10 -10.79
CA VAL A 152 -21.29 17.73 -9.84
C VAL A 152 -20.81 18.95 -9.07
N THR A 153 -20.72 20.12 -9.72
CA THR A 153 -20.31 21.37 -9.06
C THR A 153 -21.45 21.97 -8.23
N GLN A 154 -22.70 21.64 -8.51
CA GLN A 154 -23.88 22.09 -7.74
C GLN A 154 -24.09 21.32 -6.42
N GLN A 155 -23.42 20.18 -6.22
CA GLN A 155 -23.56 19.39 -4.98
C GLN A 155 -22.79 19.95 -3.78
N GLY A 156 -21.94 20.97 -4.00
CA GLY A 156 -21.10 21.56 -2.96
C GLY A 156 -19.94 20.68 -2.52
N SER A 157 -19.05 21.24 -1.74
CA SER A 157 -17.89 20.51 -1.19
C SER A 157 -18.35 19.43 -0.21
N ILE A 158 -17.85 18.19 -0.39
CA ILE A 158 -18.15 17.06 0.50
C ILE A 158 -17.03 16.95 1.54
N ASN A 159 -17.42 16.81 2.78
CA ASN A 159 -16.52 16.50 3.90
C ASN A 159 -17.15 15.44 4.79
N ALA A 160 -16.71 14.19 4.63
CA ALA A 160 -17.30 13.04 5.32
C ALA A 160 -16.26 12.32 6.19
N PHE A 161 -16.60 12.13 7.46
CA PHE A 161 -15.87 11.27 8.38
C PHE A 161 -16.54 9.90 8.46
N MET A 162 -15.73 8.86 8.33
CA MET A 162 -16.21 7.47 8.29
C MET A 162 -15.32 6.58 9.14
N PRO A 163 -15.89 5.63 9.90
CA PRO A 163 -15.09 4.59 10.53
C PRO A 163 -14.46 3.70 9.45
N ASP A 164 -13.26 3.21 9.68
CA ASP A 164 -12.61 2.24 8.80
C ASP A 164 -12.25 0.98 9.59
N LEU A 165 -12.49 -0.16 8.96
CA LEU A 165 -12.13 -1.46 9.47
C LEU A 165 -11.47 -2.25 8.34
N SER A 166 -10.30 -2.82 8.63
CA SER A 166 -9.58 -3.68 7.69
C SER A 166 -9.05 -4.89 8.44
N VAL A 167 -9.01 -6.04 7.79
CA VAL A 167 -8.56 -7.30 8.40
C VAL A 167 -7.50 -7.95 7.53
N GLY A 168 -6.66 -8.77 8.14
CA GLY A 168 -5.62 -9.48 7.40
C GLY A 168 -5.12 -10.73 8.11
N THR A 169 -4.51 -11.59 7.30
CA THR A 169 -3.77 -12.77 7.74
C THR A 169 -2.39 -12.76 7.11
N TYR A 170 -1.41 -13.31 7.81
CA TYR A 170 -0.02 -13.33 7.37
C TYR A 170 0.70 -14.57 7.90
N LEU A 171 1.14 -15.42 6.99
CA LEU A 171 1.97 -16.59 7.29
C LEU A 171 3.41 -16.22 6.96
N HIS A 172 4.32 -16.34 7.92
CA HIS A 172 5.70 -15.95 7.71
C HIS A 172 6.72 -16.78 8.46
N SER A 173 7.91 -16.82 7.92
CA SER A 173 9.11 -17.39 8.51
C SER A 173 10.31 -16.47 8.21
N GLU A 174 11.53 -16.92 8.53
CA GLU A 174 12.76 -16.24 8.08
C GLU A 174 12.98 -16.38 6.57
N GLU A 175 12.38 -17.39 5.92
CA GLU A 175 12.62 -17.72 4.51
C GLU A 175 11.50 -17.23 3.59
N PHE A 176 10.24 -17.21 4.03
CA PHE A 176 9.11 -16.87 3.18
C PHE A 176 8.00 -16.14 3.91
N PHE A 177 7.15 -15.50 3.12
CA PHE A 177 5.90 -14.93 3.62
C PHE A 177 4.78 -15.04 2.59
N VAL A 178 3.56 -15.17 3.10
CA VAL A 178 2.31 -15.09 2.31
C VAL A 178 1.28 -14.36 3.15
N GLY A 179 0.60 -13.38 2.56
CA GLY A 179 -0.41 -12.61 3.26
C GLY A 179 -1.61 -12.28 2.41
N ALA A 180 -2.76 -12.13 3.07
CA ALA A 180 -3.97 -11.62 2.47
C ALA A 180 -4.59 -10.58 3.39
N SER A 181 -5.18 -9.53 2.83
CA SER A 181 -5.86 -8.50 3.61
C SER A 181 -7.02 -7.89 2.83
N LEU A 182 -8.06 -7.51 3.57
CA LEU A 182 -9.23 -6.81 3.06
C LEU A 182 -9.32 -5.45 3.74
N PHE A 183 -9.16 -4.38 2.95
CA PHE A 183 -9.29 -3.01 3.40
C PHE A 183 -10.67 -2.45 3.13
N GLN A 184 -11.05 -1.44 3.95
CA GLN A 184 -12.34 -0.77 3.85
C GLN A 184 -13.52 -1.76 3.89
N ALA A 185 -13.44 -2.77 4.77
CA ALA A 185 -14.39 -3.87 4.87
C ALA A 185 -15.84 -3.39 5.09
N LEU A 186 -16.04 -2.22 5.73
CA LEU A 186 -17.34 -1.63 5.98
C LEU A 186 -18.03 -1.10 4.71
N GLY A 187 -17.27 -0.73 3.66
CA GLY A 187 -17.82 -0.20 2.41
C GLY A 187 -18.71 1.03 2.63
N ASN A 188 -18.23 2.00 3.40
CA ASN A 188 -19.00 3.16 3.83
C ASN A 188 -19.51 4.02 2.67
N LYS A 189 -20.70 4.59 2.83
CA LYS A 189 -21.24 5.60 1.91
C LYS A 189 -20.50 6.92 2.12
N ILE A 190 -20.05 7.53 1.03
CA ILE A 190 -19.32 8.80 1.06
C ILE A 190 -20.27 9.98 1.28
N ASN A 191 -21.42 9.95 0.59
CA ASN A 191 -22.48 10.94 0.77
C ASN A 191 -23.63 10.34 1.56
N LYS A 192 -24.05 11.02 2.62
CA LYS A 192 -25.19 10.63 3.47
C LYS A 192 -26.50 11.33 3.07
N ASN A 193 -26.49 12.11 1.97
CA ASN A 193 -27.69 12.78 1.50
C ASN A 193 -28.73 11.72 1.10
N LYS A 194 -29.90 11.76 1.73
CA LYS A 194 -30.96 10.76 1.53
C LYS A 194 -31.66 10.89 0.17
N GLU A 195 -31.47 12.01 -0.52
CA GLU A 195 -32.06 12.27 -1.82
C GLU A 195 -31.34 11.59 -2.98
N ILE A 196 -30.13 11.05 -2.74
CA ILE A 196 -29.36 10.30 -3.75
C ILE A 196 -29.68 8.82 -3.61
N GLU A 197 -30.35 8.24 -4.60
CA GLU A 197 -30.77 6.83 -4.61
C GLU A 197 -29.60 5.85 -4.49
N ASP A 198 -28.43 6.14 -5.11
CA ASP A 198 -27.23 5.29 -5.03
C ASP A 198 -25.98 6.12 -4.68
N PRO A 199 -25.74 6.42 -3.38
CA PRO A 199 -24.61 7.19 -2.96
C PRO A 199 -23.30 6.44 -3.20
N ALA A 200 -22.27 7.16 -3.69
CA ALA A 200 -20.93 6.62 -3.86
C ALA A 200 -20.42 5.98 -2.55
N ARG A 201 -19.77 4.80 -2.67
CA ARG A 201 -19.23 4.03 -1.55
C ARG A 201 -17.74 3.89 -1.66
N LEU A 202 -17.06 3.80 -0.53
CA LEU A 202 -15.68 3.37 -0.48
C LEU A 202 -15.56 1.91 -0.94
N SER A 203 -14.77 1.69 -1.97
CA SER A 203 -14.56 0.35 -2.53
C SER A 203 -13.69 -0.48 -1.59
N ARG A 204 -14.04 -1.75 -1.45
CA ARG A 204 -13.22 -2.73 -0.72
C ARG A 204 -12.00 -3.10 -1.56
N HIS A 205 -10.82 -3.14 -0.92
CA HIS A 205 -9.58 -3.53 -1.57
C HIS A 205 -9.07 -4.83 -1.00
N LEU A 206 -8.87 -5.82 -1.86
CA LEU A 206 -8.24 -7.08 -1.53
C LEU A 206 -6.78 -7.04 -1.97
N PHE A 207 -5.87 -7.32 -1.03
CA PHE A 207 -4.46 -7.49 -1.30
C PHE A 207 -4.04 -8.91 -0.98
N VAL A 208 -3.26 -9.54 -1.89
CA VAL A 208 -2.62 -10.83 -1.65
C VAL A 208 -1.14 -10.65 -1.98
N SER A 209 -0.27 -10.97 -1.04
CA SER A 209 1.18 -10.82 -1.21
C SER A 209 1.91 -12.11 -0.87
N GLY A 210 3.05 -12.34 -1.50
CA GLY A 210 3.91 -13.45 -1.17
C GLY A 210 5.33 -13.21 -1.68
N GLY A 211 6.29 -13.82 -1.01
CA GLY A 211 7.70 -13.72 -1.37
C GLY A 211 8.55 -14.77 -0.68
N TYR A 212 9.76 -14.90 -1.17
CA TYR A 212 10.74 -15.84 -0.64
C TYR A 212 12.11 -15.18 -0.55
N HIS A 213 12.82 -15.39 0.58
CA HIS A 213 14.16 -14.86 0.85
C HIS A 213 15.19 -15.93 0.49
N PHE A 214 15.87 -15.75 -0.63
CA PHE A 214 16.96 -16.62 -1.07
C PHE A 214 18.29 -16.07 -0.57
N ASP A 215 18.92 -16.77 0.33
CA ASP A 215 20.30 -16.49 0.74
C ASP A 215 21.27 -17.05 -0.30
N VAL A 216 21.79 -16.18 -1.18
CA VAL A 216 22.79 -16.56 -2.18
C VAL A 216 24.11 -16.88 -1.50
N ASN A 217 24.47 -16.10 -0.50
CA ASN A 217 25.62 -16.31 0.37
C ASN A 217 25.42 -15.59 1.72
N ARG A 218 26.48 -15.49 2.55
CA ARG A 218 26.41 -14.84 3.87
C ARG A 218 26.16 -13.32 3.82
N GLU A 219 26.38 -12.69 2.71
CA GLU A 219 26.30 -11.24 2.53
C GLU A 219 25.12 -10.83 1.65
N ILE A 220 24.63 -11.72 0.78
CA ILE A 220 23.64 -11.39 -0.24
C ILE A 220 22.36 -12.21 -0.03
N THR A 221 21.25 -11.51 0.05
CA THR A 221 19.89 -12.08 0.02
C THR A 221 19.14 -11.53 -1.19
N VAL A 222 18.44 -12.38 -1.92
CA VAL A 222 17.56 -11.99 -3.03
C VAL A 222 16.13 -12.38 -2.70
N THR A 223 15.23 -11.41 -2.80
CA THR A 223 13.82 -11.60 -2.45
C THR A 223 12.92 -11.33 -3.66
N PRO A 224 12.56 -12.33 -4.45
CA PRO A 224 11.44 -12.23 -5.35
C PRO A 224 10.13 -12.18 -4.56
N SER A 225 9.19 -11.35 -5.01
CA SER A 225 7.87 -11.23 -4.40
C SER A 225 6.80 -10.78 -5.39
N VAL A 226 5.55 -11.02 -5.03
CA VAL A 226 4.38 -10.61 -5.82
C VAL A 226 3.35 -9.97 -4.90
N LEU A 227 2.67 -8.95 -5.41
CA LEU A 227 1.50 -8.36 -4.79
C LEU A 227 0.37 -8.32 -5.82
N LEU A 228 -0.75 -8.94 -5.50
CA LEU A 228 -1.99 -8.85 -6.25
C LEU A 228 -2.92 -7.88 -5.55
N LYS A 229 -3.50 -6.97 -6.31
CA LYS A 229 -4.45 -5.96 -5.85
C LYS A 229 -5.75 -6.10 -6.63
N TYR A 230 -6.85 -6.16 -5.91
CA TYR A 230 -8.18 -6.20 -6.52
C TYR A 230 -9.11 -5.22 -5.85
N VAL A 231 -9.79 -4.42 -6.66
CA VAL A 231 -10.88 -3.52 -6.26
C VAL A 231 -11.95 -3.55 -7.34
N SER A 232 -13.16 -3.95 -6.98
CA SER A 232 -14.26 -4.00 -7.95
C SER A 232 -14.70 -2.56 -8.33
N PRO A 233 -14.96 -2.29 -9.62
CA PRO A 233 -14.98 -3.19 -10.78
C PRO A 233 -13.64 -3.25 -11.58
N ALA A 234 -12.54 -2.70 -11.03
CA ALA A 234 -11.26 -2.65 -11.75
C ALA A 234 -10.66 -4.06 -11.95
N PRO A 235 -9.85 -4.26 -13.01
CA PRO A 235 -9.12 -5.50 -13.22
C PRO A 235 -8.08 -5.73 -12.11
N ILE A 236 -7.68 -6.99 -11.92
CA ILE A 236 -6.60 -7.33 -11.00
C ILE A 236 -5.30 -6.68 -11.47
N GLN A 237 -4.65 -5.95 -10.59
CA GLN A 237 -3.30 -5.42 -10.80
C GLN A 237 -2.29 -6.29 -10.07
N ALA A 238 -1.19 -6.65 -10.75
CA ALA A 238 -0.09 -7.41 -10.17
C ALA A 238 1.19 -6.57 -10.18
N ASP A 239 1.91 -6.58 -9.04
CA ASP A 239 3.27 -6.06 -8.93
C ASP A 239 4.21 -7.27 -8.74
N ILE A 240 5.15 -7.46 -9.66
CA ILE A 240 6.17 -8.51 -9.62
C ILE A 240 7.49 -7.85 -9.30
N ASN A 241 8.17 -8.28 -8.24
CA ASN A 241 9.35 -7.62 -7.71
C ASN A 241 10.51 -8.58 -7.51
N VAL A 242 11.71 -8.03 -7.66
CA VAL A 242 12.95 -8.67 -7.21
C VAL A 242 13.76 -7.61 -6.46
N ARG A 243 14.14 -7.91 -5.22
CA ARG A 243 14.99 -7.07 -4.39
C ARG A 243 16.23 -7.85 -3.97
N GLY A 244 17.42 -7.27 -4.18
CA GLY A 244 18.69 -7.76 -3.67
C GLY A 244 19.13 -6.93 -2.49
N GLU A 245 19.65 -7.56 -1.46
CA GLU A 245 20.20 -6.96 -0.25
C GLU A 245 21.64 -7.37 -0.09
N TYR A 246 22.55 -6.42 0.19
CA TYR A 246 23.94 -6.67 0.52
C TYR A 246 24.21 -6.21 1.95
N HIS A 247 24.58 -7.18 2.81
CA HIS A 247 24.88 -6.99 4.23
C HIS A 247 26.38 -6.77 4.42
N PHE A 248 26.78 -5.68 5.06
CA PHE A 248 28.18 -5.34 5.28
C PHE A 248 28.87 -6.20 6.34
N THR A 249 28.06 -6.84 7.21
CA THR A 249 28.58 -7.63 8.33
C THR A 249 28.64 -9.12 7.93
N LYS A 250 29.83 -9.73 8.03
CA LYS A 250 30.02 -11.17 7.76
C LYS A 250 29.48 -12.09 8.87
N ARG A 251 28.96 -11.54 9.96
CA ARG A 251 28.34 -12.28 11.04
C ARG A 251 26.90 -12.63 10.65
N ARG A 252 26.35 -13.62 11.35
CA ARG A 252 24.98 -14.14 11.17
C ARG A 252 24.03 -13.02 10.77
N LYS A 253 23.47 -13.12 9.57
CA LYS A 253 22.52 -12.16 9.04
C LYS A 253 21.42 -11.89 10.05
N THR A 254 21.29 -10.66 10.43
CA THR A 254 20.21 -10.19 11.28
C THR A 254 19.55 -9.01 10.57
N VAL A 255 18.31 -8.76 10.86
CA VAL A 255 17.60 -7.55 10.39
C VAL A 255 18.29 -6.26 10.89
N TYR A 256 19.30 -6.39 11.75
CA TYR A 256 20.07 -5.32 12.39
C TYR A 256 21.37 -4.95 11.68
N ASP A 257 21.73 -5.66 10.61
CA ASP A 257 22.98 -5.39 9.91
C ASP A 257 22.88 -4.10 9.08
N ASP A 258 23.98 -3.34 9.01
CA ASP A 258 24.12 -2.29 8.03
C ASP A 258 24.08 -2.92 6.64
N MET A 259 23.22 -2.41 5.77
CA MET A 259 22.98 -3.00 4.46
C MET A 259 22.57 -1.95 3.42
N VAL A 260 22.79 -2.30 2.18
CA VAL A 260 22.21 -1.61 1.02
C VAL A 260 21.30 -2.56 0.28
N TRP A 261 20.30 -2.04 -0.36
CA TRP A 261 19.42 -2.83 -1.24
C TRP A 261 19.13 -2.09 -2.52
N ALA A 262 18.90 -2.87 -3.55
CA ALA A 262 18.37 -2.40 -4.82
C ALA A 262 17.31 -3.38 -5.31
N GLY A 263 16.36 -2.90 -6.08
CA GLY A 263 15.29 -3.71 -6.60
C GLY A 263 14.66 -3.14 -7.86
N ILE A 264 13.97 -4.02 -8.55
CA ILE A 264 13.14 -3.69 -9.70
C ILE A 264 11.76 -4.30 -9.51
N SER A 265 10.74 -3.57 -9.91
CA SER A 265 9.36 -4.02 -9.89
C SER A 265 8.69 -3.71 -11.22
N TYR A 266 7.83 -4.61 -11.66
CA TYR A 266 6.90 -4.38 -12.76
C TYR A 266 5.48 -4.39 -12.23
N ARG A 267 4.80 -3.27 -12.36
CA ARG A 267 3.38 -3.11 -12.06
C ARG A 267 2.60 -3.21 -13.35
N THR A 268 1.74 -4.20 -13.44
CA THR A 268 0.98 -4.46 -14.67
C THR A 268 0.20 -3.24 -15.11
N GLN A 269 0.35 -2.89 -16.40
CA GLN A 269 -0.34 -1.78 -17.08
C GLN A 269 -0.11 -0.38 -16.48
N ASP A 270 0.88 -0.21 -15.59
CA ASP A 270 1.15 1.07 -14.93
C ASP A 270 2.61 1.52 -15.06
N ALA A 271 3.56 0.81 -14.43
CA ALA A 271 4.93 1.29 -14.34
C ALA A 271 5.98 0.16 -14.21
N VAL A 272 7.21 0.49 -14.61
CA VAL A 272 8.44 -0.18 -14.16
C VAL A 272 9.08 0.67 -13.07
N VAL A 273 9.41 0.06 -11.93
CA VAL A 273 9.90 0.76 -10.74
C VAL A 273 11.32 0.34 -10.44
N GLY A 274 12.22 1.31 -10.31
CA GLY A 274 13.54 1.12 -9.74
C GLY A 274 13.55 1.52 -8.27
N LEU A 275 14.17 0.71 -7.41
CA LEU A 275 14.27 0.91 -5.96
C LEU A 275 15.72 0.86 -5.52
N ILE A 276 16.14 1.79 -4.67
CA ILE A 276 17.40 1.75 -3.94
C ILE A 276 17.18 2.15 -2.49
N GLY A 277 18.05 1.65 -1.60
CA GLY A 277 18.00 2.07 -0.20
C GLY A 277 19.22 1.63 0.59
N VAL A 278 19.35 2.20 1.78
CA VAL A 278 20.43 1.97 2.71
C VAL A 278 19.90 1.91 4.14
N GLN A 279 20.46 1.00 4.94
CA GLN A 279 20.32 0.96 6.39
C GLN A 279 21.71 1.17 7.00
N PHE A 280 21.80 2.09 7.96
CA PHE A 280 23.04 2.39 8.65
C PHE A 280 22.82 2.53 10.16
N LYS A 281 23.88 2.26 10.93
CA LYS A 281 23.87 2.19 12.40
C LYS A 281 22.72 1.29 12.92
N GLU A 282 22.37 0.24 12.15
CA GLU A 282 21.33 -0.72 12.50
C GLU A 282 19.92 -0.11 12.72
N GLN A 283 19.79 1.20 12.64
CA GLN A 283 18.59 1.95 13.05
C GLN A 283 17.97 2.79 11.93
N TYR A 284 18.78 3.47 11.14
CA TYR A 284 18.31 4.45 10.18
C TYR A 284 18.18 3.86 8.80
N ARG A 285 17.04 4.00 8.18
CA ARG A 285 16.75 3.55 6.81
C ARG A 285 16.40 4.74 5.94
N LEU A 286 16.96 4.78 4.75
CA LEU A 286 16.60 5.73 3.70
C LEU A 286 16.42 4.94 2.42
N SER A 287 15.32 5.17 1.72
CA SER A 287 15.09 4.55 0.42
C SER A 287 14.38 5.49 -0.54
N TYR A 288 14.63 5.25 -1.80
CA TYR A 288 14.07 6.01 -2.90
C TYR A 288 13.62 5.09 -4.02
N THR A 289 12.46 5.40 -4.63
CA THR A 289 12.00 4.77 -5.87
C THR A 289 11.69 5.79 -6.94
N TYR A 290 11.92 5.34 -8.15
CA TYR A 290 11.47 6.03 -9.36
C TYR A 290 10.62 5.08 -10.20
N ASP A 291 9.39 5.50 -10.50
CA ASP A 291 8.47 4.74 -11.35
C ASP A 291 8.51 5.34 -12.76
N ILE A 292 8.93 4.54 -13.72
CA ILE A 292 8.83 4.85 -15.15
C ILE A 292 7.43 4.44 -15.60
N THR A 293 6.57 5.40 -15.89
CA THR A 293 5.20 5.15 -16.35
C THR A 293 5.19 4.48 -17.71
N VAL A 294 4.53 3.32 -17.83
CA VAL A 294 4.34 2.58 -19.09
C VAL A 294 2.89 2.64 -19.59
N SER A 295 1.96 3.08 -18.74
CA SER A 295 0.55 3.31 -19.10
C SER A 295 0.39 4.48 -20.07
N PRO A 296 -0.82 4.73 -20.64
CA PRO A 296 -1.08 5.90 -21.48
C PRO A 296 -0.67 7.24 -20.83
N MET A 297 -0.63 7.32 -19.50
CA MET A 297 -0.16 8.49 -18.76
C MET A 297 1.32 8.87 -19.03
N ARG A 298 2.11 7.99 -19.64
CA ARG A 298 3.52 8.26 -20.02
C ARG A 298 3.73 9.51 -20.86
N HIS A 299 2.72 9.92 -21.61
CA HIS A 299 2.79 11.10 -22.49
C HIS A 299 2.59 12.41 -21.73
N HIS A 300 2.11 12.36 -20.48
CA HIS A 300 1.75 13.51 -19.67
C HIS A 300 2.48 13.55 -18.33
N SER A 301 3.33 12.56 -18.06
CA SER A 301 4.00 12.38 -16.76
C SER A 301 5.50 12.18 -16.93
N ALA A 302 6.28 12.83 -16.08
CA ALA A 302 7.72 12.59 -15.93
C ALA A 302 8.03 11.45 -14.94
N GLY A 303 7.08 10.53 -14.72
CA GLY A 303 7.23 9.42 -13.79
C GLY A 303 6.76 9.73 -12.38
N SER A 304 7.08 8.85 -11.42
CA SER A 304 6.68 9.04 -10.02
C SER A 304 7.87 8.82 -9.09
N HIS A 305 7.90 9.58 -8.02
CA HIS A 305 8.98 9.54 -7.01
C HIS A 305 8.42 9.18 -5.66
N GLU A 306 9.10 8.31 -4.93
CA GLU A 306 8.76 8.01 -3.54
C GLU A 306 10.03 7.94 -2.69
N ILE A 307 10.01 8.65 -1.55
CA ILE A 307 11.09 8.65 -0.55
C ILE A 307 10.51 8.09 0.74
N VAL A 308 11.24 7.18 1.38
CA VAL A 308 10.89 6.64 2.69
C VAL A 308 12.05 6.78 3.65
N LEU A 309 11.76 7.36 4.81
CA LEU A 309 12.64 7.40 5.97
C LEU A 309 12.15 6.37 6.97
N GLY A 310 13.04 5.57 7.51
CA GLY A 310 12.75 4.60 8.53
C GLY A 310 13.65 4.78 9.75
N PHE A 311 13.06 4.60 10.92
CA PHE A 311 13.78 4.55 12.17
C PHE A 311 13.37 3.31 12.95
N ARG A 312 14.38 2.57 13.41
CA ARG A 312 14.20 1.37 14.20
C ARG A 312 14.78 1.57 15.59
N MET A 313 14.02 1.18 16.59
CA MET A 313 14.41 1.26 17.99
C MET A 313 14.19 -0.12 18.64
N PRO A 314 15.23 -0.73 19.24
CA PRO A 314 15.16 -2.05 19.89
C PRO A 314 14.17 -2.11 21.06
#